data_156862f0ef34da4431b14a671836c5d4
#
_entry.id   156862f0ef34da4431b14a671836c5d4
#
_cell.length_a   1.000
_cell.length_b   1.000
_cell.length_c   1.000
_cell.angle_alpha   90.00
_cell.angle_beta   90.00
_cell.angle_gamma   90.00
#
_symmetry.space_group_name_H-M   'P 1'
#
loop_
_entity.id
_entity.type
_entity.pdbx_description
1 polymer ?
#
loop_
_entity_poly.entity_id
_entity_poly.type
_entity_poly.pdbx_seq_one_letter_code
_entity_poly.pdbx_strand_id
1 'polypeptide(L)'
;RDRSVSRGLGDVYKRQGYYMNKVILMGRLTRDPEVRYSQGESSTAIARYTLAVDRRFRRNGDGEQNADFIGCVAFGRSAEFAEKYFRQGLKVIVTGRIQTGSYTNKDGQKVYTTDVVVEDQEFAESKASSDSYAAAHPRTEAAPATSMPSPSAASADGFMNIPDGIDEELPFN
;
A
#
# COMPACT_ATOMS: atom_id res chain seq x y z
N ARG A 1 -58.02 36.40 -10.54
CA ARG A 1 -56.56 36.67 -10.59
C ARG A 1 -55.88 35.39 -10.14
N ASP A 2 -55.69 34.49 -11.07
CA ASP A 2 -54.90 33.27 -10.87
C ASP A 2 -53.44 33.63 -10.81
N ARG A 3 -52.86 33.52 -9.59
CA ARG A 3 -51.42 33.40 -9.42
C ARG A 3 -51.06 31.92 -9.48
N SER A 4 -50.92 31.37 -10.63
CA SER A 4 -50.23 30.10 -10.83
C SER A 4 -48.75 30.31 -10.51
N VAL A 5 -48.39 29.93 -9.28
CA VAL A 5 -46.98 29.83 -8.90
C VAL A 5 -46.40 28.63 -9.68
N SER A 6 -45.76 28.93 -10.79
CA SER A 6 -44.86 28.01 -11.46
C SER A 6 -43.76 27.62 -10.47
N ARG A 7 -44.00 26.54 -9.69
CA ARG A 7 -42.94 25.86 -8.95
C ARG A 7 -42.03 25.23 -9.99
N GLY A 8 -40.98 25.98 -10.29
CA GLY A 8 -40.14 25.74 -11.41
C GLY A 8 -39.46 24.39 -11.33
N LEU A 9 -39.43 23.75 -12.49
CA LEU A 9 -38.52 22.68 -12.86
C LEU A 9 -37.05 22.96 -12.45
N GLY A 10 -36.71 24.19 -12.05
CA GLY A 10 -35.39 24.59 -11.61
C GLY A 10 -34.92 23.94 -10.29
N ASP A 11 -35.81 23.47 -9.43
CA ASP A 11 -35.43 22.83 -8.16
C ASP A 11 -35.11 21.32 -8.31
N VAL A 12 -35.62 20.71 -9.38
CA VAL A 12 -35.33 19.29 -9.67
C VAL A 12 -33.91 19.15 -10.23
N TYR A 13 -33.40 20.13 -10.97
CA TYR A 13 -32.04 20.11 -11.53
C TYR A 13 -30.96 20.43 -10.51
N LYS A 14 -31.30 21.12 -9.42
CA LYS A 14 -30.33 21.44 -8.36
C LYS A 14 -29.96 20.24 -7.47
N ARG A 15 -30.69 19.14 -7.54
CA ARG A 15 -30.42 17.92 -6.75
C ARG A 15 -29.71 16.81 -7.50
N GLN A 16 -29.56 16.92 -8.82
CA GLN A 16 -28.71 16.04 -9.59
C GLN A 16 -27.30 16.63 -9.63
N GLY A 17 -26.62 16.60 -8.49
CA GLY A 17 -25.18 16.77 -8.46
C GLY A 17 -24.57 15.59 -9.22
N TYR A 18 -24.05 15.84 -10.41
CA TYR A 18 -23.25 14.88 -11.13
C TYR A 18 -21.91 14.76 -10.38
N TYR A 19 -21.77 13.75 -9.57
CA TYR A 19 -20.53 13.46 -8.89
C TYR A 19 -19.76 12.45 -9.73
N MET A 20 -18.65 12.88 -10.29
CA MET A 20 -17.74 11.98 -10.98
C MET A 20 -16.41 11.93 -10.24
N ASN A 21 -16.10 10.78 -9.68
CA ASN A 21 -14.80 10.47 -9.09
C ASN A 21 -14.42 9.07 -9.58
N LYS A 22 -13.74 9.02 -10.70
CA LYS A 22 -13.35 7.78 -11.37
C LYS A 22 -11.89 7.85 -11.77
N VAL A 23 -11.16 6.79 -11.50
CA VAL A 23 -9.76 6.63 -11.88
C VAL A 23 -9.56 5.25 -12.47
N ILE A 24 -8.73 5.17 -13.51
CA ILE A 24 -8.31 3.93 -14.14
C ILE A 24 -6.79 3.96 -14.18
N LEU A 25 -6.17 2.97 -13.57
CA LEU A 25 -4.72 2.84 -13.45
C LEU A 25 -4.26 1.50 -14.00
N MET A 26 -3.17 1.51 -14.73
CA MET A 26 -2.47 0.30 -15.12
C MET A 26 -1.05 0.36 -14.57
N GLY A 27 -0.67 -0.62 -13.76
CA GLY A 27 0.65 -0.64 -13.12
C GLY A 27 1.04 -2.02 -12.64
N ARG A 28 2.26 -2.13 -12.10
CA ARG A 28 2.76 -3.36 -11.48
C ARG A 28 2.67 -3.29 -9.98
N LEU A 29 2.31 -4.42 -9.35
CA LEU A 29 2.35 -4.53 -7.89
C LEU A 29 3.80 -4.43 -7.40
N THR A 30 4.05 -3.54 -6.45
CA THR A 30 5.38 -3.37 -5.85
C THR A 30 5.71 -4.46 -4.85
N ARG A 31 4.68 -5.05 -4.23
CA ARG A 31 4.75 -6.16 -3.26
C ARG A 31 3.44 -6.94 -3.27
N ASP A 32 3.43 -8.08 -2.60
CA ASP A 32 2.21 -8.86 -2.40
C ASP A 32 1.17 -8.03 -1.63
N PRO A 33 -0.14 -8.19 -1.90
CA PRO A 33 -1.20 -7.52 -1.16
C PRO A 33 -1.19 -7.89 0.32
N GLU A 34 -1.32 -6.88 1.18
CA GLU A 34 -1.55 -7.08 2.60
C GLU A 34 -3.05 -7.20 2.85
N VAL A 35 -3.51 -8.36 3.29
CA VAL A 35 -4.92 -8.63 3.53
C VAL A 35 -5.22 -8.71 5.01
N ARG A 36 -6.27 -8.05 5.42
CA ARG A 36 -6.82 -8.07 6.79
C ARG A 36 -8.30 -8.32 6.73
N TYR A 37 -8.80 -9.03 7.71
CA TYR A 37 -10.23 -9.30 7.85
C TYR A 37 -10.78 -8.43 8.99
N SER A 38 -11.88 -7.72 8.72
CA SER A 38 -12.58 -6.95 9.74
C SER A 38 -13.17 -7.89 10.78
N GLN A 39 -13.02 -7.54 12.06
CA GLN A 39 -13.65 -8.27 13.16
C GLN A 39 -15.10 -7.75 13.32
N GLY A 40 -16.09 -8.58 13.02
CA GLY A 40 -17.52 -8.26 13.13
C GLY A 40 -18.37 -9.46 12.68
N GLU A 41 -19.69 -9.37 12.83
CA GLU A 41 -20.61 -10.43 12.42
C GLU A 41 -20.53 -10.80 10.93
N SER A 42 -20.06 -9.87 10.08
CA SER A 42 -19.68 -10.13 8.71
C SER A 42 -18.19 -9.79 8.51
N SER A 43 -17.33 -10.82 8.55
CA SER A 43 -15.91 -10.67 8.26
C SER A 43 -15.72 -10.17 6.83
N THR A 44 -15.31 -8.91 6.67
CA THR A 44 -15.02 -8.30 5.36
C THR A 44 -13.53 -8.27 5.13
N ALA A 45 -13.08 -8.86 4.03
CA ALA A 45 -11.69 -8.79 3.61
C ALA A 45 -11.33 -7.37 3.14
N ILE A 46 -10.16 -6.89 3.54
CA ILE A 46 -9.59 -5.61 3.13
C ILE A 46 -8.17 -5.88 2.64
N ALA A 47 -7.91 -5.66 1.36
CA ALA A 47 -6.60 -5.80 0.76
C ALA A 47 -5.99 -4.43 0.48
N ARG A 48 -4.73 -4.25 0.87
CA ARG A 48 -3.93 -3.06 0.57
C ARG A 48 -2.74 -3.44 -0.27
N TYR A 49 -2.52 -2.74 -1.36
CA TYR A 49 -1.38 -2.93 -2.23
C TYR A 49 -0.98 -1.61 -2.89
N THR A 50 0.23 -1.55 -3.42
CA THR A 50 0.75 -0.36 -4.10
C THR A 50 1.06 -0.71 -5.54
N LEU A 51 0.58 0.12 -6.46
CA LEU A 51 0.88 0.03 -7.88
C LEU A 51 2.00 1.00 -8.26
N ALA A 52 2.99 0.50 -8.99
CA ALA A 52 3.94 1.31 -9.72
C ALA A 52 3.36 1.58 -11.11
N VAL A 53 2.94 2.81 -11.35
CA VAL A 53 2.35 3.28 -12.60
C VAL A 53 3.41 4.06 -13.37
N ASP A 54 3.79 3.56 -14.53
CA ASP A 54 4.82 4.20 -15.36
C ASP A 54 4.38 5.60 -15.82
N ARG A 55 5.27 6.58 -15.72
CA ARG A 55 5.04 7.92 -16.25
C ARG A 55 5.18 7.90 -17.77
N ARG A 56 4.27 8.57 -18.45
CA ARG A 56 4.24 8.64 -19.94
C ARG A 56 5.50 9.30 -20.50
N PHE A 57 6.06 10.27 -19.81
CA PHE A 57 7.27 10.97 -20.21
C PHE A 57 8.39 10.63 -19.25
N ARG A 58 9.40 9.93 -19.75
CA ARG A 58 10.65 9.70 -19.04
C ARG A 58 11.55 10.90 -19.26
N ARG A 59 11.90 11.62 -18.22
CA ARG A 59 13.03 12.55 -18.28
C ARG A 59 14.32 11.74 -18.20
N ASN A 60 15.18 11.92 -19.18
CA ASN A 60 16.52 11.32 -19.19
C ASN A 60 17.44 12.08 -18.23
N GLY A 61 17.22 11.91 -16.92
CA GLY A 61 18.08 12.41 -15.87
C GLY A 61 18.42 11.29 -14.91
N ASP A 62 19.70 11.13 -14.56
CA ASP A 62 20.12 10.16 -13.55
C ASP A 62 19.42 10.45 -12.22
N GLY A 63 18.61 9.49 -11.74
CA GLY A 63 17.95 9.52 -10.44
C GLY A 63 16.50 9.99 -10.42
N GLU A 64 15.88 10.32 -11.54
CA GLU A 64 14.46 10.68 -11.55
C GLU A 64 13.53 9.45 -11.51
N GLN A 65 12.54 9.52 -10.63
CA GLN A 65 11.52 8.50 -10.45
C GLN A 65 10.64 8.38 -11.71
N ASN A 66 10.76 7.27 -12.42
CA ASN A 66 10.03 7.00 -13.68
C ASN A 66 8.62 6.44 -13.47
N ALA A 67 8.23 6.17 -12.22
CA ALA A 67 6.94 5.62 -11.86
C ALA A 67 6.33 6.35 -10.67
N ASP A 68 5.01 6.43 -10.65
CA ASP A 68 4.24 6.90 -9.51
C ASP A 68 3.77 5.70 -8.68
N PHE A 69 3.96 5.77 -7.37
CA PHE A 69 3.54 4.72 -6.44
C PHE A 69 2.20 5.11 -5.83
N ILE A 70 1.16 4.38 -6.21
CA ILE A 70 -0.23 4.70 -5.84
C ILE A 70 -0.78 3.60 -4.93
N GLY A 71 -1.21 3.99 -3.72
CA GLY A 71 -1.89 3.11 -2.78
C GLY A 71 -3.28 2.74 -3.26
N CYS A 72 -3.60 1.45 -3.23
CA CYS A 72 -4.91 0.91 -3.58
C CYS A 72 -5.48 0.13 -2.41
N VAL A 73 -6.79 0.27 -2.18
CA VAL A 73 -7.52 -0.45 -1.13
C VAL A 73 -8.72 -1.14 -1.77
N ALA A 74 -8.75 -2.46 -1.69
CA ALA A 74 -9.86 -3.28 -2.16
C ALA A 74 -10.65 -3.84 -0.97
N PHE A 75 -11.95 -4.02 -1.14
CA PHE A 75 -12.86 -4.54 -0.11
C PHE A 75 -13.62 -5.77 -0.59
N GLY A 76 -13.99 -6.66 0.34
CA GLY A 76 -14.83 -7.82 0.08
C GLY A 76 -14.25 -8.73 -0.99
N ARG A 77 -15.05 -9.07 -2.00
CA ARG A 77 -14.65 -9.99 -3.09
C ARG A 77 -13.41 -9.54 -3.86
N SER A 78 -13.25 -8.23 -4.09
CA SER A 78 -12.06 -7.70 -4.75
C SER A 78 -10.81 -7.89 -3.89
N ALA A 79 -10.92 -7.81 -2.56
CA ALA A 79 -9.83 -8.08 -1.64
C ALA A 79 -9.46 -9.57 -1.63
N GLU A 80 -10.43 -10.47 -1.58
CA GLU A 80 -10.23 -11.92 -1.65
C GLU A 80 -9.59 -12.34 -2.99
N PHE A 81 -10.02 -11.72 -4.07
CA PHE A 81 -9.41 -11.93 -5.39
C PHE A 81 -7.95 -11.50 -5.40
N ALA A 82 -7.64 -10.31 -4.86
CA ALA A 82 -6.28 -9.83 -4.77
C ALA A 82 -5.40 -10.74 -3.91
N GLU A 83 -5.89 -11.21 -2.76
CA GLU A 83 -5.19 -12.17 -1.90
C GLU A 83 -4.79 -13.44 -2.65
N LYS A 84 -5.73 -13.98 -3.40
CA LYS A 84 -5.57 -15.28 -4.08
C LYS A 84 -4.67 -15.19 -5.30
N TYR A 85 -4.79 -14.14 -6.09
CA TYR A 85 -4.21 -14.08 -7.43
C TYR A 85 -3.11 -13.03 -7.61
N PHE A 86 -3.09 -11.97 -6.80
CA PHE A 86 -2.10 -10.92 -6.96
C PHE A 86 -0.78 -11.28 -6.29
N ARG A 87 0.31 -11.01 -6.99
CA ARG A 87 1.67 -11.21 -6.50
C ARG A 87 2.54 -10.03 -6.93
N GLN A 88 3.63 -9.81 -6.23
CA GLN A 88 4.63 -8.81 -6.57
C GLN A 88 5.05 -8.91 -8.04
N GLY A 89 5.13 -7.77 -8.73
CA GLY A 89 5.55 -7.67 -10.12
C GLY A 89 4.42 -7.92 -11.14
N LEU A 90 3.26 -8.45 -10.72
CA LEU A 90 2.12 -8.68 -11.60
C LEU A 90 1.57 -7.35 -12.13
N LYS A 91 1.29 -7.28 -13.42
CA LYS A 91 0.71 -6.11 -14.07
C LYS A 91 -0.81 -6.21 -14.08
N VAL A 92 -1.47 -5.21 -13.53
CA VAL A 92 -2.93 -5.17 -13.38
C VAL A 92 -3.51 -3.84 -13.82
N ILE A 93 -4.78 -3.85 -14.19
CA ILE A 93 -5.62 -2.66 -14.38
C ILE A 93 -6.54 -2.58 -13.17
N VAL A 94 -6.60 -1.40 -12.59
CA VAL A 94 -7.49 -1.10 -11.46
C VAL A 94 -8.39 0.05 -11.85
N THR A 95 -9.68 -0.13 -11.64
CA THR A 95 -10.70 0.90 -11.78
C THR A 95 -11.28 1.19 -10.41
N GLY A 96 -11.42 2.46 -10.07
CA GLY A 96 -11.91 2.86 -8.76
C GLY A 96 -12.14 4.35 -8.63
N ARG A 97 -12.13 4.84 -7.40
CA ARG A 97 -12.26 6.26 -7.05
C ARG A 97 -11.15 6.69 -6.10
N ILE A 98 -10.75 7.96 -6.18
CA ILE A 98 -9.81 8.55 -5.24
C ILE A 98 -10.52 8.83 -3.91
N GLN A 99 -9.88 8.44 -2.82
CA GLN A 99 -10.32 8.75 -1.48
C GLN A 99 -9.18 9.35 -0.68
N THR A 100 -9.39 10.54 -0.12
CA THR A 100 -8.46 11.18 0.79
C THR A 100 -8.84 10.88 2.23
N GLY A 101 -7.83 10.75 3.07
CA GLY A 101 -8.00 10.57 4.51
C GLY A 101 -6.93 11.33 5.29
N SER A 102 -7.02 11.32 6.59
CA SER A 102 -5.95 11.81 7.46
C SER A 102 -5.95 11.05 8.77
N TYR A 103 -4.75 10.85 9.31
CA TYR A 103 -4.57 10.29 10.65
C TYR A 103 -3.48 11.08 11.39
N THR A 104 -3.48 10.98 12.70
CA THR A 104 -2.43 11.58 13.53
C THR A 104 -1.36 10.51 13.80
N ASN A 105 -0.11 10.82 13.46
CA ASN A 105 1.01 9.92 13.73
C ASN A 105 1.36 9.91 15.24
N LYS A 106 2.34 9.09 15.61
CA LYS A 106 2.78 8.97 17.02
C LYS A 106 3.38 10.28 17.56
N ASP A 107 3.87 11.14 16.69
CA ASP A 107 4.47 12.44 17.01
C ASP A 107 3.43 13.57 17.11
N GLY A 108 2.14 13.25 17.03
CA GLY A 108 1.04 14.23 17.08
C GLY A 108 0.82 15.01 15.79
N GLN A 109 1.52 14.69 14.71
CA GLN A 109 1.38 15.36 13.42
C GLN A 109 0.25 14.75 12.59
N LYS A 110 -0.54 15.61 11.93
CA LYS A 110 -1.59 15.18 11.02
C LYS A 110 -1.00 14.79 9.67
N VAL A 111 -1.13 13.53 9.31
CA VAL A 111 -0.69 12.97 8.03
C VAL A 111 -1.90 12.79 7.12
N TYR A 112 -1.82 13.32 5.90
CA TYR A 112 -2.84 13.16 4.88
C TYR A 112 -2.49 11.97 3.99
N THR A 113 -3.50 11.15 3.67
CA THR A 113 -3.37 10.03 2.76
C THR A 113 -4.27 10.22 1.55
N THR A 114 -3.83 9.69 0.42
CA THR A 114 -4.62 9.63 -0.80
C THR A 114 -4.51 8.23 -1.35
N ASP A 115 -5.60 7.49 -1.31
CA ASP A 115 -5.68 6.11 -1.75
C ASP A 115 -6.74 5.96 -2.86
N VAL A 116 -6.60 4.95 -3.70
CA VAL A 116 -7.60 4.55 -4.66
C VAL A 116 -8.43 3.42 -4.07
N VAL A 117 -9.71 3.67 -3.86
CA VAL A 117 -10.68 2.62 -3.49
C VAL A 117 -11.06 1.86 -4.75
N VAL A 118 -10.70 0.58 -4.77
CA VAL A 118 -10.87 -0.30 -5.92
C VAL A 118 -12.32 -0.74 -6.04
N GLU A 119 -12.88 -0.55 -7.22
CA GLU A 119 -14.23 -1.01 -7.59
C GLU A 119 -14.14 -2.26 -8.47
N ASP A 120 -13.15 -2.26 -9.39
CA ASP A 120 -12.90 -3.38 -10.29
C ASP A 120 -11.40 -3.53 -10.56
N GLN A 121 -10.97 -4.75 -10.87
CA GLN A 121 -9.57 -5.06 -11.13
C GLN A 121 -9.42 -6.22 -12.10
N GLU A 122 -8.48 -6.10 -13.04
CA GLU A 122 -8.24 -7.05 -14.11
C GLU A 122 -6.75 -7.30 -14.31
N PHE A 123 -6.40 -8.46 -14.88
CA PHE A 123 -5.04 -8.73 -15.29
C PHE A 123 -4.72 -7.96 -16.57
N ALA A 124 -3.60 -7.24 -16.59
CA ALA A 124 -3.11 -6.49 -17.75
C ALA A 124 -2.09 -7.27 -18.59
N GLU A 125 -1.71 -8.46 -18.15
CA GLU A 125 -0.76 -9.32 -18.85
C GLU A 125 -1.13 -10.80 -18.73
N SER A 126 -0.65 -11.62 -19.67
CA SER A 126 -0.83 -13.06 -19.62
C SER A 126 0.08 -13.67 -18.55
N LYS A 127 -0.27 -14.86 -18.07
CA LYS A 127 0.53 -15.61 -17.10
C LYS A 127 1.97 -15.84 -17.58
N ALA A 128 2.17 -16.15 -18.86
CA ALA A 128 3.48 -16.35 -19.44
C ALA A 128 4.37 -15.09 -19.39
N SER A 129 3.77 -13.91 -19.59
CA SER A 129 4.49 -12.63 -19.46
C SER A 129 4.85 -12.30 -18.02
N SER A 130 3.98 -12.62 -17.07
CA SER A 130 4.25 -12.39 -15.64
C SER A 130 5.35 -13.31 -15.12
N ASP A 131 5.36 -14.56 -15.55
CA ASP A 131 6.38 -15.54 -15.19
C ASP A 131 7.77 -15.15 -15.74
N SER A 132 7.83 -14.64 -16.98
CA SER A 132 9.07 -14.14 -17.58
C SER A 132 9.60 -12.90 -16.86
N TYR A 133 8.72 -12.00 -16.45
CA TYR A 133 9.09 -10.82 -15.67
C TYR A 133 9.62 -11.20 -14.28
N ALA A 134 8.96 -12.13 -13.60
CA ALA A 134 9.39 -12.63 -12.29
C ALA A 134 10.76 -13.33 -12.36
N ALA A 135 11.04 -14.08 -13.46
CA ALA A 135 12.34 -14.71 -13.69
C ALA A 135 13.45 -13.68 -13.93
N ALA A 136 13.15 -12.57 -14.64
CA ALA A 136 14.10 -11.49 -14.88
C ALA A 136 14.35 -10.60 -13.65
N HIS A 137 13.42 -10.57 -12.71
CA HIS A 137 13.47 -9.78 -11.47
C HIS A 137 13.23 -10.70 -10.27
N PRO A 138 14.21 -11.54 -9.90
CA PRO A 138 14.06 -12.46 -8.78
C PRO A 138 13.73 -11.67 -7.52
N ARG A 139 12.77 -12.17 -6.73
CA ARG A 139 12.44 -11.62 -5.42
C ARG A 139 13.73 -11.47 -4.64
N THR A 140 14.02 -10.27 -4.19
CA THR A 140 14.94 -10.08 -3.08
C THR A 140 14.16 -10.57 -1.86
N GLU A 141 14.28 -11.86 -1.54
CA GLU A 141 13.83 -12.36 -0.24
C GLU A 141 14.53 -11.46 0.79
N ALA A 142 13.72 -10.80 1.62
CA ALA A 142 14.24 -10.20 2.83
C ALA A 142 15.08 -11.29 3.50
N ALA A 143 16.38 -11.04 3.66
CA ALA A 143 17.30 -11.98 4.27
C ALA A 143 16.61 -12.54 5.52
N PRO A 144 16.61 -13.88 5.72
CA PRO A 144 16.00 -14.46 6.91
C PRO A 144 16.59 -13.71 8.09
N ALA A 145 15.73 -13.14 8.93
CA ALA A 145 16.14 -12.50 10.15
C ALA A 145 17.05 -13.54 10.83
N THR A 146 18.33 -13.20 10.94
CA THR A 146 19.32 -14.00 11.62
C THR A 146 18.69 -14.38 12.93
N SER A 147 18.35 -15.67 13.07
CA SER A 147 17.82 -16.22 14.31
C SER A 147 18.76 -15.77 15.42
N MET A 148 18.27 -14.90 16.30
CA MET A 148 19.01 -14.58 17.51
C MET A 148 19.36 -15.92 18.18
N PRO A 149 20.61 -16.19 18.51
CA PRO A 149 20.97 -17.43 19.19
C PRO A 149 20.17 -17.53 20.49
N SER A 150 19.47 -18.65 20.63
CA SER A 150 18.72 -18.97 21.82
C SER A 150 19.66 -18.89 23.05
N PRO A 151 19.24 -18.28 24.16
CA PRO A 151 20.11 -18.12 25.35
C PRO A 151 20.56 -19.41 25.97
N SER A 152 20.11 -20.60 25.53
CA SER A 152 20.55 -21.91 25.99
C SER A 152 21.83 -22.45 25.31
N ALA A 153 22.40 -21.72 24.31
CA ALA A 153 23.65 -22.12 23.66
C ALA A 153 24.89 -21.36 24.17
N ALA A 154 24.76 -20.58 25.22
CA ALA A 154 25.89 -19.99 25.92
C ALA A 154 26.44 -21.04 26.90
N SER A 155 27.19 -22.02 26.37
CA SER A 155 28.06 -22.84 27.16
C SER A 155 29.18 -21.99 27.79
N ALA A 156 29.47 -22.30 29.05
CA ALA A 156 30.23 -21.55 30.02
C ALA A 156 31.76 -21.43 29.78
N ASP A 157 32.17 -21.04 28.55
CA ASP A 157 33.58 -20.81 28.26
C ASP A 157 33.73 -19.56 27.37
N GLY A 158 33.59 -18.41 27.98
CA GLY A 158 33.77 -17.16 27.23
C GLY A 158 33.49 -15.90 28.02
N PHE A 159 33.45 -15.96 29.34
CA PHE A 159 33.55 -14.72 30.11
C PHE A 159 34.98 -14.20 29.96
N MET A 160 35.13 -13.16 29.17
CA MET A 160 36.34 -12.37 29.18
C MET A 160 36.54 -11.85 30.60
N ASN A 161 37.60 -12.31 31.19
CA ASN A 161 38.13 -11.82 32.47
C ASN A 161 38.41 -10.33 32.26
N ILE A 162 37.61 -9.46 32.85
CA ILE A 162 37.87 -8.03 32.94
C ILE A 162 39.05 -7.88 33.89
N PRO A 163 40.21 -7.37 33.46
CA PRO A 163 41.30 -7.12 34.40
C PRO A 163 40.86 -6.04 35.39
N ASP A 164 40.99 -6.36 36.69
CA ASP A 164 40.86 -5.43 37.80
C ASP A 164 41.85 -4.27 37.57
N GLY A 165 41.34 -3.09 37.17
CA GLY A 165 42.20 -1.94 36.96
C GLY A 165 41.54 -0.75 36.24
N ILE A 166 40.22 -0.71 36.13
CA ILE A 166 39.53 0.47 35.50
C ILE A 166 38.70 1.21 36.58
N ASP A 167 39.30 1.46 37.75
CA ASP A 167 38.64 2.26 38.79
C ASP A 167 39.24 3.66 38.97
N GLU A 168 40.00 4.15 38.00
CA GLU A 168 40.45 5.53 38.09
C GLU A 168 40.26 6.24 36.76
N GLU A 169 39.44 7.29 36.82
CA GLU A 169 39.16 8.34 35.85
C GLU A 169 37.83 8.27 35.11
N LEU A 170 36.76 8.52 35.86
CA LEU A 170 35.58 9.18 35.28
C LEU A 170 35.62 10.66 35.63
N PRO A 171 35.85 11.54 34.66
CA PRO A 171 35.77 12.99 34.87
C PRO A 171 34.32 13.44 34.81
N PHE A 172 33.67 13.45 35.98
CA PHE A 172 32.48 14.26 36.19
C PHE A 172 32.83 15.33 37.24
N ASN A 173 33.11 16.48 36.70
CA ASN A 173 33.00 17.73 37.40
C ASN A 173 32.13 18.66 36.58
#